data_a542a3c70d6a649fabbcabfa10193695
#
_entry.id   a542a3c70d6a649fabbcabfa10193695
#
_cell.length_a   1.000
_cell.length_b   1.000
_cell.length_c   1.000
_cell.angle_alpha   90.00
_cell.angle_beta   90.00
_cell.angle_gamma   90.00
#
_symmetry.space_group_name_H-M   'P 1'
#
loop_
_entity.id
_entity.type
_entity.pdbx_description
1 polymer ?
#
loop_
_entity_poly.entity_id
_entity_poly.type
_entity_poly.pdbx_seq_one_letter_code
_entity_poly.pdbx_strand_id
1 'polypeptide(L)'
;GAFSAVSITDAFSEFATVERAELAVLISDTRGIEKQLSLGWGEGELAFEPGSGLSLLEGSGLHASIPLHSLRQVRSLLEDESLKFGFTVPMKGSGALSFAPVGKESVIAIASPWDSPKFVGAFLPAERTIDDSGFRAEWRISSFGKSYPQSWKSNEAYFDQVLASVSGVALYDHGDFYTKLYRSTRYAILFITVTFLAFFLFETLGKIRIHPFQYLLVGAALALFYLLLLSLSEHIGFFVAYVLATCMT
;
A
#
# COMPACT_ATOMS: atom_id res chain seq x y z
N GLY A 1 -8.04 4.15 -14.19
CA GLY A 1 -6.98 5.02 -14.72
C GLY A 1 -6.62 4.62 -16.13
N ALA A 2 -6.47 5.57 -17.04
CA ALA A 2 -6.02 5.28 -18.39
C ALA A 2 -4.48 5.27 -18.42
N PHE A 3 -3.89 4.18 -18.88
CA PHE A 3 -2.45 4.09 -19.12
C PHE A 3 -2.19 4.48 -20.57
N SER A 4 -1.34 5.44 -20.81
CA SER A 4 -1.01 5.93 -22.13
C SER A 4 0.41 5.54 -22.53
N ALA A 5 0.53 4.98 -23.75
CA ALA A 5 1.71 4.80 -24.58
C ALA A 5 2.91 4.05 -23.98
N VAL A 6 3.09 2.82 -24.39
CA VAL A 6 4.40 2.16 -24.41
C VAL A 6 5.04 2.41 -25.78
N SER A 7 6.17 3.10 -25.80
CA SER A 7 7.03 3.19 -26.99
C SER A 7 7.85 1.90 -27.06
N ILE A 8 7.53 1.02 -28.01
CA ILE A 8 8.35 -0.15 -28.34
C ILE A 8 9.50 0.35 -29.23
N THR A 9 10.63 0.70 -28.63
CA THR A 9 11.83 1.05 -29.37
C THR A 9 12.51 -0.24 -29.81
N ASP A 10 12.53 -0.49 -31.10
CA ASP A 10 13.07 -1.69 -31.72
C ASP A 10 14.60 -1.68 -31.73
N ALA A 11 15.21 -2.22 -30.69
CA ALA A 11 16.66 -2.47 -30.66
C ALA A 11 17.08 -3.73 -31.48
N PHE A 12 16.15 -4.42 -32.13
CA PHE A 12 16.34 -5.70 -32.80
C PHE A 12 15.86 -5.72 -34.27
N SER A 13 15.80 -4.58 -34.92
CA SER A 13 15.09 -4.37 -36.18
C SER A 13 15.57 -5.17 -37.39
N GLU A 14 16.80 -5.68 -37.41
CA GLU A 14 17.35 -6.29 -38.62
C GLU A 14 17.21 -7.81 -38.72
N PHE A 15 17.02 -8.55 -37.64
CA PHE A 15 17.06 -10.02 -37.67
C PHE A 15 16.05 -10.76 -36.78
N ALA A 16 15.15 -10.07 -36.11
CA ALA A 16 14.18 -10.72 -35.23
C ALA A 16 12.78 -10.71 -35.83
N THR A 17 12.18 -11.89 -35.96
CA THR A 17 10.76 -12.03 -36.26
C THR A 17 9.96 -12.08 -34.96
N VAL A 18 9.02 -11.17 -34.79
CA VAL A 18 8.10 -11.22 -33.64
C VAL A 18 7.06 -12.29 -33.91
N GLU A 19 7.09 -13.37 -33.16
CA GLU A 19 6.13 -14.48 -33.28
C GLU A 19 4.89 -14.24 -32.41
N ARG A 20 5.04 -13.56 -31.28
CA ARG A 20 3.97 -13.30 -30.30
C ARG A 20 4.23 -12.00 -29.56
N ALA A 21 3.18 -11.26 -29.33
CA ALA A 21 3.21 -10.09 -28.47
C ALA A 21 2.05 -10.14 -27.48
N GLU A 22 2.32 -9.80 -26.25
CA GLU A 22 1.36 -9.82 -25.16
C GLU A 22 1.50 -8.56 -24.30
N LEU A 23 0.35 -8.04 -23.88
CA LEU A 23 0.29 -7.05 -22.81
C LEU A 23 -0.06 -7.77 -21.51
N ALA A 24 0.86 -7.75 -20.55
CA ALA A 24 0.64 -8.31 -19.24
C ALA A 24 0.40 -7.21 -18.19
N VAL A 25 -0.60 -7.41 -17.35
CA VAL A 25 -0.92 -6.56 -16.20
C VAL A 25 -0.80 -7.42 -14.95
N LEU A 26 0.23 -7.15 -14.14
CA LEU A 26 0.45 -7.86 -12.90
C LEU A 26 -0.43 -7.28 -11.80
N ILE A 27 -1.24 -8.12 -11.19
CA ILE A 27 -2.14 -7.75 -10.10
C ILE A 27 -1.93 -8.75 -8.96
N SER A 28 -1.52 -8.28 -7.80
CA SER A 28 -1.22 -9.14 -6.65
C SER A 28 -2.44 -9.89 -6.12
N ASP A 29 -3.63 -9.30 -6.24
CA ASP A 29 -4.89 -9.94 -5.85
C ASP A 29 -5.97 -9.69 -6.90
N THR A 30 -6.27 -10.70 -7.70
CA THR A 30 -7.28 -10.66 -8.76
C THR A 30 -8.69 -10.98 -8.27
N ARG A 31 -8.86 -11.42 -7.02
CA ARG A 31 -10.17 -11.81 -6.45
C ARG A 31 -11.15 -10.64 -6.35
N GLY A 32 -10.63 -9.41 -6.33
CA GLY A 32 -11.45 -8.20 -6.33
C GLY A 32 -12.01 -7.79 -7.69
N ILE A 33 -11.65 -8.48 -8.78
CA ILE A 33 -12.10 -8.17 -10.13
C ILE A 33 -13.49 -8.79 -10.36
N GLU A 34 -14.49 -7.95 -10.60
CA GLU A 34 -15.89 -8.39 -10.69
C GLU A 34 -16.40 -8.57 -12.11
N LYS A 35 -15.69 -8.07 -13.12
CA LYS A 35 -16.17 -8.06 -14.52
C LYS A 35 -15.06 -8.51 -15.45
N GLN A 36 -15.47 -9.07 -16.59
CA GLN A 36 -14.56 -9.30 -17.72
C GLN A 36 -14.00 -7.96 -18.18
N LEU A 37 -12.70 -7.96 -18.46
CA LEU A 37 -11.94 -6.75 -18.80
C LEU A 37 -11.62 -6.76 -20.29
N SER A 38 -11.66 -5.59 -20.89
CA SER A 38 -11.20 -5.36 -22.26
C SER A 38 -10.09 -4.34 -22.31
N LEU A 39 -9.17 -4.55 -23.25
CA LEU A 39 -8.10 -3.64 -23.61
C LEU A 39 -8.52 -2.88 -24.86
N GLY A 40 -8.71 -1.59 -24.78
CA GLY A 40 -8.83 -0.73 -25.96
C GLY A 40 -7.46 -0.62 -26.64
N TRP A 41 -7.35 -1.13 -27.85
CA TRP A 41 -6.12 -1.15 -28.65
C TRP A 41 -6.38 -0.51 -30.03
N GLY A 42 -5.90 0.72 -30.20
CA GLY A 42 -6.25 1.51 -31.38
C GLY A 42 -7.75 1.73 -31.50
N GLU A 43 -8.36 1.29 -32.59
CA GLU A 43 -9.80 1.36 -32.82
C GLU A 43 -10.57 0.07 -32.40
N GLY A 44 -9.87 -0.95 -31.88
CA GLY A 44 -10.43 -2.24 -31.50
C GLY A 44 -10.38 -2.51 -29.99
N GLU A 45 -11.05 -3.60 -29.59
CA GLU A 45 -11.00 -4.13 -28.24
C GLU A 45 -10.44 -5.55 -28.24
N LEU A 46 -9.56 -5.84 -27.30
CA LEU A 46 -9.00 -7.16 -27.03
C LEU A 46 -9.46 -7.63 -25.65
N ALA A 47 -9.80 -8.90 -25.52
CA ALA A 47 -10.16 -9.47 -24.23
C ALA A 47 -8.91 -9.75 -23.38
N PHE A 48 -9.00 -9.51 -22.08
CA PHE A 48 -8.02 -10.02 -21.14
C PHE A 48 -8.32 -11.46 -20.74
N GLU A 49 -7.28 -12.25 -20.63
CA GLU A 49 -7.30 -13.60 -20.10
C GLU A 49 -6.63 -13.65 -18.72
N PRO A 50 -7.06 -14.55 -17.82
CA PRO A 50 -6.44 -14.74 -16.51
C PRO A 50 -5.00 -15.25 -16.62
N GLY A 51 -4.15 -14.81 -15.69
CA GLY A 51 -2.74 -15.16 -15.62
C GLY A 51 -1.83 -14.09 -16.18
N SER A 52 -0.55 -14.13 -15.81
CA SER A 52 0.42 -13.13 -16.24
C SER A 52 0.86 -13.26 -17.69
N GLY A 53 0.63 -14.41 -18.33
CA GLY A 53 1.17 -14.72 -19.65
C GLY A 53 2.69 -14.87 -19.73
N LEU A 54 3.40 -14.46 -18.67
CA LEU A 54 4.86 -14.46 -18.61
C LEU A 54 5.36 -15.66 -17.81
N SER A 55 6.14 -16.53 -18.44
CA SER A 55 6.69 -17.73 -17.83
C SER A 55 7.63 -17.48 -16.63
N LEU A 56 8.19 -16.26 -16.52
CA LEU A 56 9.03 -15.83 -15.42
C LEU A 56 8.27 -15.29 -14.22
N LEU A 57 6.98 -15.03 -14.37
CA LEU A 57 6.12 -14.44 -13.35
C LEU A 57 4.96 -15.40 -13.09
N GLU A 58 5.24 -16.47 -12.33
CA GLU A 58 4.21 -17.32 -11.75
C GLU A 58 3.42 -16.50 -10.71
N GLY A 59 2.49 -15.67 -11.19
CA GLY A 59 1.71 -14.79 -10.33
C GLY A 59 0.33 -14.49 -10.87
N SER A 60 -0.49 -13.94 -10.02
CA SER A 60 -1.81 -13.43 -10.39
C SER A 60 -1.66 -12.24 -11.34
N GLY A 61 -2.49 -12.18 -12.35
CA GLY A 61 -2.47 -11.09 -13.31
C GLY A 61 -3.46 -11.34 -14.43
N LEU A 62 -3.36 -10.50 -15.42
CA LEU A 62 -4.15 -10.54 -16.65
C LEU A 62 -3.20 -10.36 -17.84
N HIS A 63 -3.49 -11.02 -18.95
CA HIS A 63 -2.77 -10.78 -20.18
C HIS A 63 -3.72 -10.67 -21.36
N ALA A 64 -3.31 -9.93 -22.37
CA ALA A 64 -4.03 -9.82 -23.63
C ALA A 64 -3.05 -10.10 -24.79
N SER A 65 -3.42 -11.02 -25.67
CA SER A 65 -2.63 -11.34 -26.86
C SER A 65 -2.87 -10.29 -27.93
N ILE A 66 -1.79 -9.68 -28.43
CA ILE A 66 -1.85 -8.64 -29.46
C ILE A 66 -1.66 -9.30 -30.83
N PRO A 67 -2.62 -9.16 -31.73
CA PRO A 67 -2.54 -9.76 -33.09
C PRO A 67 -1.35 -9.17 -33.89
N LEU A 68 -0.55 -10.04 -34.52
CA LEU A 68 0.65 -9.62 -35.26
C LEU A 68 0.36 -8.68 -36.44
N HIS A 69 -0.84 -8.78 -37.07
CA HIS A 69 -1.25 -7.85 -38.12
C HIS A 69 -1.40 -6.42 -37.55
N SER A 70 -1.90 -6.27 -36.34
CA SER A 70 -1.99 -4.98 -35.67
C SER A 70 -0.60 -4.40 -35.37
N LEU A 71 0.38 -5.25 -35.03
CA LEU A 71 1.77 -4.81 -34.82
C LEU A 71 2.44 -4.35 -36.11
N ARG A 72 2.16 -5.01 -37.25
CA ARG A 72 2.67 -4.57 -38.55
C ARG A 72 2.07 -3.23 -38.97
N GLN A 73 0.79 -3.03 -38.72
CA GLN A 73 0.11 -1.76 -38.93
C GLN A 73 0.65 -0.67 -38.02
N VAL A 74 0.93 -1.00 -36.77
CA VAL A 74 1.61 -0.15 -35.79
C VAL A 74 3.00 0.25 -36.27
N ARG A 75 3.79 -0.70 -36.82
CA ARG A 75 5.13 -0.41 -37.34
C ARG A 75 5.11 0.59 -38.51
N SER A 76 4.10 0.54 -39.38
CA SER A 76 3.92 1.52 -40.47
C SER A 76 3.46 2.89 -39.97
N LEU A 77 2.84 2.95 -38.78
CA LEU A 77 2.39 4.19 -38.12
C LEU A 77 3.46 4.78 -37.15
N LEU A 78 4.42 3.95 -36.72
CA LEU A 78 5.44 4.34 -35.73
C LEU A 78 6.52 5.28 -36.28
N GLU A 79 6.51 5.62 -37.58
CA GLU A 79 7.40 6.65 -38.09
C GLU A 79 7.01 8.06 -37.59
N ASP A 80 5.77 8.28 -37.08
CA ASP A 80 5.33 9.60 -36.60
C ASP A 80 4.24 9.61 -35.49
N GLU A 81 3.59 8.50 -35.10
CA GLU A 81 2.50 8.52 -34.11
C GLU A 81 2.66 7.45 -33.01
N SER A 82 2.52 7.87 -31.75
CA SER A 82 2.49 6.95 -30.60
C SER A 82 1.20 6.17 -30.55
N LEU A 83 1.26 4.83 -30.44
CA LEU A 83 0.11 3.99 -30.20
C LEU A 83 -0.47 4.26 -28.82
N LYS A 84 -1.76 4.59 -28.76
CA LYS A 84 -2.48 4.76 -27.50
C LYS A 84 -3.28 3.49 -27.20
N PHE A 85 -3.14 2.98 -25.98
CA PHE A 85 -3.99 1.94 -25.46
C PHE A 85 -4.53 2.33 -24.10
N GLY A 86 -5.64 1.73 -23.70
CA GLY A 86 -6.24 2.02 -22.41
C GLY A 86 -7.07 0.85 -21.91
N PHE A 87 -7.12 0.71 -20.61
CA PHE A 87 -8.02 -0.25 -19.97
C PHE A 87 -8.47 0.28 -18.62
N THR A 88 -9.61 -0.21 -18.15
CA THR A 88 -10.14 0.11 -16.84
C THR A 88 -10.37 -1.18 -16.08
N VAL A 89 -9.82 -1.26 -14.87
CA VAL A 89 -10.00 -2.42 -13.99
C VAL A 89 -10.85 -2.00 -12.79
N PRO A 90 -12.16 -2.31 -12.79
CA PRO A 90 -13.00 -2.14 -11.60
C PRO A 90 -12.63 -3.22 -10.59
N MET A 91 -12.06 -2.80 -9.45
CA MET A 91 -11.65 -3.71 -8.39
C MET A 91 -12.23 -3.25 -7.05
N LYS A 92 -12.57 -4.21 -6.21
CA LYS A 92 -12.84 -3.99 -4.79
C LYS A 92 -11.63 -4.38 -3.95
N GLY A 93 -11.30 -3.55 -2.99
CA GLY A 93 -10.19 -3.80 -2.07
C GLY A 93 -10.25 -2.83 -0.90
N SER A 94 -9.67 -3.21 0.22
CA SER A 94 -9.70 -2.42 1.47
C SER A 94 -8.32 -2.17 2.09
N GLY A 95 -7.25 -2.63 1.47
CA GLY A 95 -5.91 -2.57 2.07
C GLY A 95 -5.07 -1.44 1.50
N ALA A 96 -4.43 -1.69 0.39
CA ALA A 96 -3.52 -0.76 -0.27
C ALA A 96 -3.69 -0.79 -1.78
N LEU A 97 -3.44 0.34 -2.41
CA LEU A 97 -3.30 0.46 -3.85
C LEU A 97 -1.86 0.84 -4.17
N SER A 98 -1.16 -0.05 -4.87
CA SER A 98 0.24 0.15 -5.23
C SER A 98 0.45 -0.03 -6.72
N PHE A 99 1.48 0.61 -7.24
CA PHE A 99 1.86 0.55 -8.65
C PHE A 99 3.38 0.43 -8.79
N ALA A 100 3.84 -0.18 -9.88
CA ALA A 100 5.23 -0.18 -10.30
C ALA A 100 5.40 0.76 -11.51
N PRO A 101 6.31 1.74 -11.47
CA PRO A 101 6.47 2.72 -12.55
C PRO A 101 7.34 2.16 -13.69
N VAL A 102 6.80 1.33 -14.57
CA VAL A 102 7.56 0.67 -15.65
C VAL A 102 7.80 1.55 -16.90
N GLY A 103 7.03 2.61 -17.11
CA GLY A 103 7.15 3.51 -18.28
C GLY A 103 8.40 4.40 -18.22
N LYS A 104 8.84 5.00 -19.37
CA LYS A 104 9.91 5.98 -19.42
C LYS A 104 9.59 7.21 -18.58
N GLU A 105 8.36 7.68 -18.70
CA GLU A 105 7.74 8.64 -17.80
C GLU A 105 6.45 8.05 -17.29
N SER A 106 6.23 8.13 -15.99
CA SER A 106 5.03 7.61 -15.34
C SER A 106 4.37 8.74 -14.56
N VAL A 107 3.15 9.09 -14.95
CA VAL A 107 2.30 10.02 -14.21
C VAL A 107 1.12 9.22 -13.67
N ILE A 108 1.05 9.11 -12.36
CA ILE A 108 0.03 8.33 -11.68
C ILE A 108 -0.73 9.23 -10.72
N ALA A 109 -2.04 9.30 -10.88
CA ALA A 109 -2.92 10.02 -9.99
C ALA A 109 -3.83 9.04 -9.24
N ILE A 110 -3.86 9.15 -7.92
CA ILE A 110 -4.73 8.38 -7.06
C ILE A 110 -5.61 9.35 -6.29
N ALA A 111 -6.92 9.11 -6.30
CA ALA A 111 -7.90 9.86 -5.54
C ALA A 111 -8.85 8.89 -4.82
N SER A 112 -9.22 9.21 -3.60
CA SER A 112 -10.13 8.41 -2.78
C SER A 112 -10.82 9.31 -1.75
N PRO A 113 -12.07 9.01 -1.35
CA PRO A 113 -12.74 9.71 -0.25
C PRO A 113 -12.17 9.36 1.14
N TRP A 114 -11.07 8.61 1.22
CA TRP A 114 -10.38 8.27 2.46
C TRP A 114 -9.60 9.47 2.99
N ASP A 115 -9.82 9.84 4.25
CA ASP A 115 -9.27 11.05 4.88
C ASP A 115 -7.85 10.88 5.46
N SER A 116 -7.42 9.65 5.66
CA SER A 116 -6.14 9.33 6.32
C SER A 116 -5.23 8.43 5.46
N PRO A 117 -4.78 8.90 4.28
CA PRO A 117 -3.92 8.12 3.40
C PRO A 117 -2.51 8.01 3.98
N LYS A 118 -1.92 6.81 3.90
CA LYS A 118 -0.50 6.60 4.17
C LYS A 118 0.22 6.31 2.87
N PHE A 119 1.06 7.24 2.42
CA PHE A 119 1.88 7.04 1.22
C PHE A 119 3.05 6.12 1.55
N VAL A 120 3.22 5.07 0.74
CA VAL A 120 4.20 3.99 0.95
C VAL A 120 4.99 3.71 -0.32
N GLY A 121 6.18 3.13 -0.17
CA GLY A 121 7.02 2.67 -1.26
C GLY A 121 8.24 3.55 -1.54
N ALA A 122 8.88 3.32 -2.69
CA ALA A 122 10.14 3.96 -3.06
C ALA A 122 9.98 5.44 -3.44
N PHE A 123 8.82 5.81 -3.99
CA PHE A 123 8.54 7.18 -4.45
C PHE A 123 7.38 7.78 -3.66
N LEU A 124 7.56 9.01 -3.22
CA LEU A 124 6.51 9.81 -2.62
C LEU A 124 5.78 10.63 -3.70
N PRO A 125 4.52 11.01 -3.48
CA PRO A 125 3.80 11.86 -4.43
C PRO A 125 4.48 13.23 -4.57
N ALA A 126 4.56 13.71 -5.82
CA ALA A 126 5.06 15.05 -6.13
C ALA A 126 4.08 16.13 -5.66
N GLU A 127 2.80 15.87 -5.82
CA GLU A 127 1.72 16.75 -5.37
C GLU A 127 0.70 15.94 -4.57
N ARG A 128 0.16 16.52 -3.49
CA ARG A 128 -0.88 15.89 -2.68
C ARG A 128 -1.79 16.94 -2.05
N THR A 129 -3.08 16.64 -2.03
CA THR A 129 -4.10 17.38 -1.31
C THR A 129 -4.86 16.39 -0.43
N ILE A 130 -5.03 16.71 0.85
CA ILE A 130 -5.77 15.90 1.82
C ILE A 130 -6.73 16.86 2.52
N ASP A 131 -8.02 16.55 2.49
CA ASP A 131 -9.08 17.32 3.14
C ASP A 131 -10.16 16.38 3.69
N ASP A 132 -11.20 16.93 4.30
CA ASP A 132 -12.29 16.16 4.91
C ASP A 132 -13.11 15.34 3.89
N SER A 133 -12.97 15.63 2.59
CA SER A 133 -13.62 14.89 1.50
C SER A 133 -12.78 13.71 0.98
N GLY A 134 -11.53 13.61 1.43
CA GLY A 134 -10.59 12.57 1.04
C GLY A 134 -9.22 13.09 0.60
N PHE A 135 -8.58 12.36 -0.30
CA PHE A 135 -7.28 12.77 -0.81
C PHE A 135 -7.18 12.64 -2.33
N ARG A 136 -6.27 13.46 -2.90
CA ARG A 136 -5.74 13.34 -4.24
C ARG A 136 -4.22 13.43 -4.19
N ALA A 137 -3.53 12.49 -4.82
CA ALA A 137 -2.08 12.46 -4.86
C ALA A 137 -1.61 12.13 -6.29
N GLU A 138 -0.55 12.78 -6.74
CA GLU A 138 0.03 12.61 -8.06
C GLU A 138 1.52 12.31 -7.94
N TRP A 139 1.96 11.24 -8.59
CA TRP A 139 3.36 10.86 -8.74
C TRP A 139 3.82 11.17 -10.16
N ARG A 140 5.01 11.74 -10.28
CA ARG A 140 5.71 11.96 -11.55
C ARG A 140 7.08 11.32 -11.44
N ILE A 141 7.26 10.21 -12.12
CA ILE A 141 8.45 9.37 -12.00
C ILE A 141 9.09 9.22 -13.39
N SER A 142 10.30 9.73 -13.55
CA SER A 142 11.08 9.58 -14.77
C SER A 142 11.96 8.33 -14.74
N SER A 143 12.45 7.90 -15.90
CA SER A 143 13.38 6.78 -16.03
C SER A 143 14.70 6.99 -15.27
N PHE A 144 15.11 8.24 -15.04
CA PHE A 144 16.34 8.56 -14.30
C PHE A 144 16.27 8.21 -12.81
N GLY A 145 15.06 8.13 -12.24
CA GLY A 145 14.84 7.74 -10.84
C GLY A 145 14.78 6.23 -10.61
N LYS A 146 14.95 5.41 -11.65
CA LYS A 146 14.77 3.96 -11.58
C LYS A 146 16.12 3.23 -11.74
N SER A 147 16.23 2.07 -11.10
CA SER A 147 17.42 1.22 -11.12
C SER A 147 17.36 0.10 -12.17
N TYR A 148 16.39 0.11 -13.06
CA TYR A 148 16.18 -0.90 -14.10
C TYR A 148 15.95 -0.25 -15.47
N PRO A 149 16.32 -0.91 -16.57
CA PRO A 149 16.17 -0.40 -17.92
C PRO A 149 14.71 -0.39 -18.38
N GLN A 150 14.42 0.25 -19.51
CA GLN A 150 13.06 0.29 -20.10
C GLN A 150 12.69 -1.03 -20.81
N SER A 151 13.69 -1.77 -21.28
CA SER A 151 13.53 -3.08 -21.91
C SER A 151 14.65 -3.99 -21.49
N TRP A 152 14.34 -5.25 -21.29
CA TRP A 152 15.32 -6.30 -20.95
C TRP A 152 14.89 -7.64 -21.53
N LYS A 153 15.84 -8.54 -21.62
CA LYS A 153 15.58 -9.92 -22.02
C LYS A 153 15.05 -10.74 -20.85
N SER A 154 14.26 -11.77 -21.14
CA SER A 154 13.65 -12.61 -20.11
C SER A 154 14.64 -13.36 -19.19
N ASN A 155 15.90 -13.48 -19.60
CA ASN A 155 16.97 -14.07 -18.79
C ASN A 155 17.64 -13.08 -17.82
N GLU A 156 17.25 -11.81 -17.84
CA GLU A 156 17.79 -10.76 -16.97
C GLU A 156 16.87 -10.53 -15.77
N ALA A 157 17.42 -10.59 -14.57
CA ALA A 157 16.64 -10.58 -13.32
C ALA A 157 16.42 -9.14 -12.79
N TYR A 158 15.62 -8.33 -13.50
CA TYR A 158 15.24 -6.99 -13.03
C TYR A 158 13.95 -6.95 -12.22
N PHE A 159 13.28 -8.08 -12.06
CA PHE A 159 11.97 -8.14 -11.40
C PHE A 159 12.03 -7.67 -9.94
N ASP A 160 13.04 -8.06 -9.18
CA ASP A 160 13.22 -7.61 -7.79
C ASP A 160 13.43 -6.10 -7.70
N GLN A 161 14.11 -5.50 -8.68
CA GLN A 161 14.31 -4.06 -8.75
C GLN A 161 13.00 -3.33 -9.08
N VAL A 162 12.17 -3.90 -9.95
CA VAL A 162 10.81 -3.39 -10.24
C VAL A 162 9.95 -3.48 -8.99
N LEU A 163 9.97 -4.60 -8.27
CA LEU A 163 9.24 -4.75 -7.00
C LEU A 163 9.74 -3.78 -5.93
N ALA A 164 11.05 -3.54 -5.86
CA ALA A 164 11.63 -2.55 -4.94
C ALA A 164 11.20 -1.12 -5.26
N SER A 165 10.77 -0.83 -6.48
CA SER A 165 10.27 0.48 -6.92
C SER A 165 8.78 0.70 -6.69
N VAL A 166 8.06 -0.30 -6.19
CA VAL A 166 6.62 -0.22 -5.94
C VAL A 166 6.31 0.91 -4.97
N SER A 167 5.31 1.70 -5.32
CA SER A 167 4.84 2.85 -4.54
C SER A 167 3.32 2.91 -4.57
N GLY A 168 2.74 3.65 -3.64
CA GLY A 168 1.29 3.75 -3.61
C GLY A 168 0.74 4.33 -2.31
N VAL A 169 -0.48 3.97 -2.00
CA VAL A 169 -1.21 4.41 -0.83
C VAL A 169 -1.81 3.22 -0.08
N ALA A 170 -1.60 3.20 1.22
CA ALA A 170 -2.29 2.31 2.15
C ALA A 170 -3.52 3.04 2.71
N LEU A 171 -4.68 2.40 2.59
CA LEU A 171 -5.99 2.93 2.95
C LEU A 171 -6.51 2.36 4.28
N TYR A 172 -5.74 1.51 4.92
CA TYR A 172 -6.15 0.95 6.19
C TYR A 172 -5.60 1.78 7.34
N ASP A 173 -6.46 2.07 8.25
CA ASP A 173 -6.10 2.63 9.53
C ASP A 173 -5.38 1.53 10.35
N HIS A 174 -4.06 1.42 10.19
CA HIS A 174 -3.25 0.61 11.09
C HIS A 174 -3.12 1.35 12.41
N GLY A 175 -4.31 1.61 12.95
CA GLY A 175 -4.46 1.82 14.36
C GLY A 175 -3.44 2.76 14.95
N ASP A 176 -3.67 4.02 14.80
CA ASP A 176 -3.39 4.94 15.90
C ASP A 176 -3.85 4.30 17.24
N PHE A 177 -4.94 3.54 17.18
CA PHE A 177 -5.49 2.77 18.27
C PHE A 177 -4.55 1.68 18.81
N TYR A 178 -4.13 0.71 17.99
CA TYR A 178 -3.22 -0.35 18.43
C TYR A 178 -1.84 0.18 18.81
N THR A 179 -1.35 1.21 18.13
CA THR A 179 -0.07 1.83 18.46
C THR A 179 -0.15 2.60 19.78
N LYS A 180 -1.22 3.34 20.02
CA LYS A 180 -1.46 4.06 21.29
C LYS A 180 -1.64 3.06 22.42
N LEU A 181 -2.41 2.01 22.21
CA LEU A 181 -2.64 0.95 23.17
C LEU A 181 -1.35 0.19 23.51
N TYR A 182 -0.58 -0.22 22.52
CA TYR A 182 0.72 -0.88 22.72
C TYR A 182 1.70 0.00 23.48
N ARG A 183 1.79 1.29 23.15
CA ARG A 183 2.62 2.26 23.90
C ARG A 183 2.14 2.39 25.34
N SER A 184 0.84 2.55 25.56
CA SER A 184 0.25 2.65 26.91
C SER A 184 0.59 1.42 27.76
N THR A 185 0.40 0.21 27.23
CA THR A 185 0.73 -1.03 27.93
C THR A 185 2.24 -1.18 28.18
N ARG A 186 3.08 -0.79 27.24
CA ARG A 186 4.53 -0.84 27.40
C ARG A 186 5.03 0.07 28.52
N TYR A 187 4.41 1.24 28.72
CA TYR A 187 4.74 2.15 29.79
C TYR A 187 4.05 1.83 31.11
N ALA A 188 3.09 0.90 31.14
CA ALA A 188 2.40 0.46 32.34
C ALA A 188 3.37 0.00 33.45
N ILE A 189 4.39 -0.78 33.07
CA ILE A 189 5.42 -1.27 34.02
C ILE A 189 6.11 -0.12 34.70
N LEU A 190 6.43 0.97 34.01
CA LEU A 190 7.07 2.15 34.59
C LEU A 190 6.15 2.82 35.61
N PHE A 191 4.87 3.04 35.26
CA PHE A 191 3.91 3.64 36.20
C PHE A 191 3.68 2.76 37.42
N ILE A 192 3.55 1.46 37.27
CA ILE A 192 3.41 0.50 38.35
C ILE A 192 4.65 0.59 39.27
N THR A 193 5.84 0.54 38.68
CA THR A 193 7.10 0.58 39.44
C THR A 193 7.25 1.89 40.20
N VAL A 194 6.97 3.04 39.58
CA VAL A 194 7.05 4.37 40.25
C VAL A 194 6.02 4.47 41.36
N THR A 195 4.81 3.97 41.18
CA THR A 195 3.77 3.98 42.24
C THR A 195 4.21 3.16 43.45
N PHE A 196 4.67 1.93 43.26
CA PHE A 196 5.15 1.10 44.36
C PHE A 196 6.41 1.66 45.02
N LEU A 197 7.31 2.27 44.22
CA LEU A 197 8.48 2.96 44.77
C LEU A 197 8.09 4.14 45.66
N ALA A 198 7.09 4.93 45.24
CA ALA A 198 6.56 6.03 46.05
C ALA A 198 5.99 5.52 47.38
N PHE A 199 5.17 4.45 47.35
CA PHE A 199 4.67 3.84 48.59
C PHE A 199 5.79 3.35 49.50
N PHE A 200 6.81 2.69 48.93
CA PHE A 200 7.98 2.23 49.68
C PHE A 200 8.75 3.39 50.31
N LEU A 201 8.93 4.51 49.59
CA LEU A 201 9.58 5.71 50.14
C LEU A 201 8.73 6.33 51.24
N PHE A 202 7.43 6.45 51.12
CA PHE A 202 6.55 6.94 52.16
C PHE A 202 6.61 6.07 53.43
N GLU A 203 6.62 4.75 53.28
CA GLU A 203 6.76 3.82 54.40
C GLU A 203 8.10 3.98 55.11
N THR A 204 9.20 4.08 54.35
CA THR A 204 10.57 4.12 54.88
C THR A 204 10.89 5.49 55.52
N LEU A 205 10.55 6.60 54.81
CA LEU A 205 10.83 7.96 55.30
C LEU A 205 9.82 8.43 56.35
N GLY A 206 8.54 8.10 56.15
CA GLY A 206 7.45 8.47 57.05
C GLY A 206 7.39 7.60 58.32
N LYS A 207 8.15 6.50 58.38
CA LYS A 207 8.07 5.50 59.48
C LYS A 207 6.63 5.01 59.73
N ILE A 208 5.80 5.01 58.67
CA ILE A 208 4.41 4.59 58.72
C ILE A 208 4.37 3.14 58.25
N ARG A 209 3.82 2.25 59.07
CA ARG A 209 3.63 0.84 58.67
C ARG A 209 2.40 0.72 57.78
N ILE A 210 2.62 0.51 56.48
CA ILE A 210 1.55 0.26 55.51
C ILE A 210 1.22 -1.24 55.55
N HIS A 211 -0.07 -1.57 55.70
CA HIS A 211 -0.48 -2.96 55.73
C HIS A 211 -0.35 -3.59 54.33
N PRO A 212 0.19 -4.83 54.21
CA PRO A 212 0.36 -5.50 52.91
C PRO A 212 -0.91 -5.53 52.02
N PHE A 213 -2.09 -5.58 52.63
CA PHE A 213 -3.36 -5.52 51.95
C PHE A 213 -3.58 -4.23 51.14
N GLN A 214 -3.02 -3.10 51.59
CA GLN A 214 -3.08 -1.83 50.87
C GLN A 214 -2.24 -1.86 49.61
N TYR A 215 -1.08 -2.49 49.61
CA TYR A 215 -0.27 -2.72 48.44
C TYR A 215 -1.02 -3.57 47.41
N LEU A 216 -1.72 -4.63 47.87
CA LEU A 216 -2.54 -5.48 47.00
C LEU A 216 -3.70 -4.71 46.36
N LEU A 217 -4.38 -3.85 47.13
CA LEU A 217 -5.47 -3.01 46.63
C LEU A 217 -4.99 -2.03 45.55
N VAL A 218 -3.86 -1.35 45.78
CA VAL A 218 -3.28 -0.44 44.78
C VAL A 218 -2.86 -1.19 43.54
N GLY A 219 -2.24 -2.35 43.68
CA GLY A 219 -1.90 -3.21 42.53
C GLY A 219 -3.12 -3.66 41.76
N ALA A 220 -4.19 -4.05 42.45
CA ALA A 220 -5.46 -4.44 41.83
C ALA A 220 -6.13 -3.26 41.10
N ALA A 221 -6.12 -2.05 41.69
CA ALA A 221 -6.65 -0.85 41.05
C ALA A 221 -5.87 -0.52 39.77
N LEU A 222 -4.53 -0.55 39.79
CA LEU A 222 -3.73 -0.36 38.59
C LEU A 222 -4.00 -1.41 37.50
N ALA A 223 -4.16 -2.67 37.89
CA ALA A 223 -4.50 -3.73 36.95
C ALA A 223 -5.90 -3.50 36.32
N LEU A 224 -6.89 -3.14 37.14
CA LEU A 224 -8.24 -2.80 36.67
C LEU A 224 -8.25 -1.59 35.73
N PHE A 225 -7.46 -0.57 36.03
CA PHE A 225 -7.31 0.60 35.15
C PHE A 225 -6.87 0.18 33.74
N TYR A 226 -5.80 -0.61 33.63
CA TYR A 226 -5.31 -1.05 32.32
C TYR A 226 -6.28 -2.00 31.62
N LEU A 227 -6.99 -2.85 32.36
CA LEU A 227 -8.00 -3.74 31.81
C LEU A 227 -9.22 -2.96 31.28
N LEU A 228 -9.68 -1.97 32.03
CA LEU A 228 -10.77 -1.08 31.59
C LEU A 228 -10.33 -0.24 30.39
N LEU A 229 -9.12 0.32 30.43
CA LEU A 229 -8.57 1.08 29.30
C LEU A 229 -8.53 0.24 28.03
N LEU A 230 -8.09 -1.01 28.12
CA LEU A 230 -8.05 -1.94 26.98
C LEU A 230 -9.46 -2.20 26.45
N SER A 231 -10.40 -2.58 27.31
CA SER A 231 -11.75 -2.94 26.93
C SER A 231 -12.56 -1.76 26.37
N LEU A 232 -12.50 -0.59 27.04
CA LEU A 232 -13.27 0.57 26.62
C LEU A 232 -12.72 1.24 25.35
N SER A 233 -11.39 1.26 25.23
CA SER A 233 -10.75 1.93 24.08
C SER A 233 -11.10 1.31 22.73
N GLU A 234 -11.52 0.07 22.70
CA GLU A 234 -12.01 -0.61 21.51
C GLU A 234 -13.38 -0.06 21.02
N HIS A 235 -14.22 0.41 21.97
CA HIS A 235 -15.60 0.79 21.66
C HIS A 235 -15.80 2.30 21.53
N ILE A 236 -15.11 3.11 22.33
CA ILE A 236 -15.36 4.55 22.47
C ILE A 236 -14.16 5.44 22.17
N GLY A 237 -13.07 4.84 21.67
CA GLY A 237 -11.84 5.55 21.38
C GLY A 237 -10.95 5.80 22.59
N PHE A 238 -9.64 5.96 22.37
CA PHE A 238 -8.62 5.95 23.43
C PHE A 238 -8.78 7.06 24.47
N PHE A 239 -9.04 8.31 24.03
CA PHE A 239 -9.08 9.44 24.98
C PHE A 239 -10.25 9.34 25.96
N VAL A 240 -11.44 9.03 25.46
CA VAL A 240 -12.65 8.89 26.30
C VAL A 240 -12.50 7.68 27.23
N ALA A 241 -11.98 6.56 26.73
CA ALA A 241 -11.70 5.38 27.53
C ALA A 241 -10.70 5.67 28.66
N TYR A 242 -9.65 6.45 28.38
CA TYR A 242 -8.66 6.84 29.39
C TYR A 242 -9.29 7.65 30.52
N VAL A 243 -10.09 8.67 30.18
CA VAL A 243 -10.80 9.49 31.19
C VAL A 243 -11.75 8.64 32.02
N LEU A 244 -12.55 7.78 31.39
CA LEU A 244 -13.49 6.91 32.11
C LEU A 244 -12.76 5.91 33.02
N ALA A 245 -11.73 5.23 32.50
CA ALA A 245 -10.93 4.30 33.31
C ALA A 245 -10.30 4.99 34.54
N THR A 246 -9.80 6.23 34.36
CA THR A 246 -9.23 7.03 35.47
C THR A 246 -10.29 7.40 36.49
N CYS A 247 -11.52 7.74 36.08
CA CYS A 247 -12.59 8.09 37.03
C CYS A 247 -13.18 6.88 37.75
N MET A 248 -13.10 5.68 37.16
CA MET A 248 -13.67 4.46 37.76
C MET A 248 -12.70 3.73 38.67
N THR A 249 -11.40 4.00 38.57
CA THR A 249 -10.34 3.38 39.40
C THR A 249 -9.88 4.26 40.53
#